data_4f344f4b7fc23ddebdb70ba22ffe25a9
#
_entry.id   4f344f4b7fc23ddebdb70ba22ffe25a9
#
_cell.length_a   1.000
_cell.length_b   1.000
_cell.length_c   1.000
_cell.angle_alpha   90.00
_cell.angle_beta   90.00
_cell.angle_gamma   90.00
#
_symmetry.space_group_name_H-M   'P 1'
#
loop_
_entity.id
_entity.type
_entity.pdbx_description
1 polymer ?
#
loop_
_entity_poly.entity_id
_entity_poly.type
_entity_poly.pdbx_seq_one_letter_code
_entity_poly.pdbx_strand_id
1 'polypeptide(L)'
;MSIASNATTLAFKEEILTLPSAQLAVQYCGDADKPLLVFLHGWLDNSASFHLLAEELLGKNILEDYQLLLVDLPGHGLSQPLADGAHYYIWQNIETLFELMSELNLERINLIGHSMGGVVASLFAGTFADKVESLILLDSLGPMASSAEQTPAQLNKAIKDSQRIGSGLRVYPELMDALSARKKSSPAMSDQALLPIVNRNLIAVEGGYSWRTDKRLKQTSKVRLTEDQVMA
;
A
#
# COMPACT_ATOMS: atom_id res chain seq x y z
N MET A 1 -36.26 9.14 -24.68
CA MET A 1 -36.10 8.92 -23.22
C MET A 1 -34.62 8.86 -22.94
N SER A 2 -34.05 9.94 -22.40
CA SER A 2 -32.63 10.01 -22.01
C SER A 2 -32.51 9.35 -20.67
N ILE A 3 -31.82 8.22 -20.62
CA ILE A 3 -31.37 7.61 -19.34
C ILE A 3 -30.17 8.44 -18.91
N ALA A 4 -30.42 9.45 -18.09
CA ALA A 4 -29.34 10.09 -17.34
C ALA A 4 -28.81 9.05 -16.36
N SER A 5 -27.65 8.45 -16.64
CA SER A 5 -26.91 7.67 -15.66
C SER A 5 -26.44 8.68 -14.60
N ASN A 6 -27.10 8.69 -13.45
CA ASN A 6 -26.53 9.26 -12.25
C ASN A 6 -25.32 8.37 -11.87
N ALA A 7 -24.19 8.60 -12.50
CA ALA A 7 -22.93 8.04 -12.03
C ALA A 7 -22.66 8.69 -10.67
N THR A 8 -22.98 7.97 -9.59
CA THR A 8 -22.59 8.35 -8.24
C THR A 8 -21.08 8.31 -8.20
N THR A 9 -20.46 9.49 -8.26
CA THR A 9 -19.00 9.61 -8.14
C THR A 9 -18.63 9.22 -6.71
N LEU A 10 -17.74 8.26 -6.53
CA LEU A 10 -17.19 7.90 -5.22
C LEU A 10 -16.53 9.12 -4.57
N ALA A 11 -16.98 9.45 -3.38
CA ALA A 11 -16.35 10.46 -2.54
C ALA A 11 -15.50 9.77 -1.49
N PHE A 12 -14.19 9.95 -1.54
CA PHE A 12 -13.27 9.49 -0.51
C PHE A 12 -13.05 10.59 0.52
N LYS A 13 -13.29 10.25 1.80
CA LYS A 13 -12.90 11.11 2.94
C LYS A 13 -11.45 10.78 3.29
N GLU A 14 -10.56 11.75 3.14
CA GLU A 14 -9.15 11.63 3.51
C GLU A 14 -8.98 11.88 5.01
N GLU A 15 -8.14 11.07 5.66
CA GLU A 15 -7.79 11.25 7.07
C GLU A 15 -6.33 10.84 7.32
N ILE A 16 -5.69 11.48 8.32
CA ILE A 16 -4.36 11.10 8.81
C ILE A 16 -4.52 10.51 10.20
N LEU A 17 -4.20 9.23 10.34
CA LEU A 17 -4.19 8.53 11.61
C LEU A 17 -2.77 8.56 12.19
N THR A 18 -2.66 8.92 13.47
CA THR A 18 -1.37 8.93 14.18
C THR A 18 -1.29 7.68 15.04
N LEU A 19 -0.50 6.72 14.60
CA LEU A 19 -0.22 5.48 15.31
C LEU A 19 1.11 5.60 16.10
N PRO A 20 1.36 4.75 17.09
CA PRO A 20 2.63 4.74 17.82
C PRO A 20 3.87 4.62 16.91
N SER A 21 3.82 3.78 15.87
CA SER A 21 4.94 3.53 14.96
C SER A 21 4.92 4.35 13.67
N ALA A 22 3.76 4.94 13.27
CA ALA A 22 3.61 5.58 11.97
C ALA A 22 2.47 6.60 11.93
N GLN A 23 2.55 7.54 10.98
CA GLN A 23 1.39 8.34 10.56
C GLN A 23 0.89 7.82 9.20
N LEU A 24 -0.34 7.35 9.17
CA LEU A 24 -0.96 6.78 7.98
C LEU A 24 -1.98 7.74 7.38
N ALA A 25 -1.87 7.97 6.08
CA ALA A 25 -2.97 8.54 5.31
C ALA A 25 -3.92 7.41 4.91
N VAL A 26 -5.20 7.62 5.15
CA VAL A 26 -6.25 6.66 4.84
C VAL A 26 -7.39 7.34 4.11
N GLN A 27 -8.10 6.57 3.30
CA GLN A 27 -9.28 7.03 2.57
C GLN A 27 -10.48 6.17 2.96
N TYR A 28 -11.54 6.81 3.45
CA TYR A 28 -12.80 6.15 3.74
C TYR A 28 -13.80 6.37 2.61
N CYS A 29 -14.59 5.35 2.30
CA CYS A 29 -15.75 5.45 1.42
C CYS A 29 -16.89 4.58 1.94
N GLY A 30 -18.10 5.15 2.03
CA GLY A 30 -19.27 4.49 2.58
C GLY A 30 -19.65 4.98 3.97
N ASP A 31 -20.59 4.29 4.60
CA ASP A 31 -21.17 4.64 5.88
C ASP A 31 -20.27 4.22 7.06
N ALA A 32 -20.04 5.14 7.99
CA ALA A 32 -19.18 4.93 9.15
C ALA A 32 -19.71 3.87 10.15
N ASP A 33 -21.01 3.55 10.10
CA ASP A 33 -21.62 2.55 10.97
C ASP A 33 -21.45 1.11 10.46
N LYS A 34 -20.83 0.94 9.28
CA LYS A 34 -20.62 -0.38 8.64
C LYS A 34 -19.25 -0.98 8.99
N PRO A 35 -19.13 -2.32 9.01
CA PRO A 35 -17.84 -2.99 9.15
C PRO A 35 -16.83 -2.52 8.11
N LEU A 36 -15.59 -2.34 8.53
CA LEU A 36 -14.51 -1.93 7.62
C LEU A 36 -14.03 -3.09 6.74
N LEU A 37 -13.86 -2.78 5.47
CA LEU A 37 -13.14 -3.59 4.49
C LEU A 37 -11.83 -2.85 4.17
N VAL A 38 -10.71 -3.36 4.66
CA VAL A 38 -9.42 -2.67 4.65
C VAL A 38 -8.56 -3.13 3.49
N PHE A 39 -8.09 -2.18 2.68
CA PHE A 39 -7.31 -2.41 1.46
C PHE A 39 -5.85 -2.03 1.65
N LEU A 40 -4.94 -2.96 1.34
CA LEU A 40 -3.49 -2.81 1.42
C LEU A 40 -2.88 -2.93 0.03
N HIS A 41 -2.22 -1.87 -0.43
CA HIS A 41 -1.69 -1.74 -1.80
C HIS A 41 -0.33 -2.44 -2.02
N GLY A 42 0.07 -2.57 -3.28
CA GLY A 42 1.35 -3.12 -3.72
C GLY A 42 2.55 -2.18 -3.50
N TRP A 43 3.75 -2.73 -3.63
CA TRP A 43 5.01 -1.99 -3.48
C TRP A 43 5.11 -0.82 -4.47
N LEU A 44 5.47 0.36 -3.96
CA LEU A 44 5.57 1.64 -4.66
C LEU A 44 4.25 2.16 -5.28
N ASP A 45 3.11 1.55 -4.91
CA ASP A 45 1.77 2.07 -5.17
C ASP A 45 1.27 2.91 -3.98
N ASN A 46 -0.02 3.10 -3.90
CA ASN A 46 -0.71 3.77 -2.80
C ASN A 46 -2.20 3.38 -2.82
N SER A 47 -2.98 3.90 -1.88
CA SER A 47 -4.42 3.62 -1.75
C SER A 47 -5.22 3.88 -3.03
N ALA A 48 -4.81 4.83 -3.87
CA ALA A 48 -5.50 5.12 -5.12
C ALA A 48 -5.45 3.99 -6.16
N SER A 49 -4.59 2.96 -5.96
CA SER A 49 -4.60 1.76 -6.81
C SER A 49 -5.92 0.98 -6.74
N PHE A 50 -6.72 1.23 -5.70
CA PHE A 50 -8.02 0.60 -5.51
C PHE A 50 -9.20 1.46 -5.96
N HIS A 51 -9.00 2.69 -6.46
CA HIS A 51 -10.13 3.57 -6.83
C HIS A 51 -11.05 2.94 -7.87
N LEU A 52 -10.51 2.38 -8.97
CA LEU A 52 -11.34 1.70 -9.97
C LEU A 52 -12.05 0.46 -9.42
N LEU A 53 -11.38 -0.31 -8.57
CA LEU A 53 -12.02 -1.45 -7.91
C LEU A 53 -13.14 -0.99 -6.98
N ALA A 54 -12.94 0.08 -6.23
CA ALA A 54 -13.97 0.66 -5.37
C ALA A 54 -15.18 1.16 -6.17
N GLU A 55 -14.96 1.76 -7.34
CA GLU A 55 -16.05 2.14 -8.27
C GLU A 55 -16.85 0.93 -8.75
N GLU A 56 -16.18 -0.16 -9.12
CA GLU A 56 -16.84 -1.41 -9.51
C GLU A 56 -17.61 -2.07 -8.35
N LEU A 57 -17.04 -2.05 -7.15
CA LEU A 57 -17.67 -2.56 -5.93
C LEU A 57 -18.92 -1.73 -5.56
N LEU A 58 -18.89 -0.40 -5.76
CA LEU A 58 -20.07 0.45 -5.60
C LEU A 58 -21.20 -0.03 -6.52
N GLY A 59 -20.90 -0.33 -7.76
CA GLY A 59 -21.87 -0.88 -8.73
C GLY A 59 -22.45 -2.26 -8.33
N LYS A 60 -21.85 -2.93 -7.32
CA LYS A 60 -22.29 -4.19 -6.72
C LYS A 60 -22.90 -4.01 -5.33
N ASN A 61 -23.23 -2.79 -4.94
CA ASN A 61 -23.86 -2.45 -3.66
C ASN A 61 -23.02 -2.83 -2.42
N ILE A 62 -21.70 -3.00 -2.54
CA ILE A 62 -20.85 -3.40 -1.42
C ILE A 62 -20.92 -2.42 -0.24
N LEU A 63 -21.20 -1.14 -0.50
CA LEU A 63 -21.35 -0.10 0.54
C LEU A 63 -22.64 -0.21 1.35
N GLU A 64 -23.57 -1.10 0.98
CA GLU A 64 -24.72 -1.44 1.83
C GLU A 64 -24.26 -2.27 3.05
N ASP A 65 -23.19 -3.04 2.89
CA ASP A 65 -22.69 -3.97 3.91
C ASP A 65 -21.38 -3.52 4.57
N TYR A 66 -20.55 -2.77 3.85
CA TYR A 66 -19.21 -2.38 4.30
C TYR A 66 -18.89 -0.90 4.06
N GLN A 67 -18.06 -0.35 4.93
CA GLN A 67 -17.28 0.85 4.66
C GLN A 67 -15.89 0.44 4.13
N LEU A 68 -15.42 1.07 3.06
CA LEU A 68 -14.08 0.82 2.53
C LEU A 68 -13.07 1.70 3.27
N LEU A 69 -11.93 1.12 3.64
CA LEU A 69 -10.77 1.81 4.19
C LEU A 69 -9.54 1.48 3.34
N LEU A 70 -9.09 2.43 2.54
CA LEU A 70 -7.92 2.31 1.68
C LEU A 70 -6.73 2.95 2.39
N VAL A 71 -5.69 2.18 2.66
CA VAL A 71 -4.54 2.60 3.46
C VAL A 71 -3.34 2.88 2.58
N ASP A 72 -2.69 4.04 2.76
CA ASP A 72 -1.31 4.22 2.31
C ASP A 72 -0.38 3.61 3.35
N LEU A 73 0.37 2.57 2.99
CA LEU A 73 1.36 1.96 3.87
C LEU A 73 2.52 2.94 4.16
N PRO A 74 3.26 2.81 5.29
CA PRO A 74 4.32 3.74 5.65
C PRO A 74 5.29 4.04 4.51
N GLY A 75 5.61 5.30 4.30
CA GLY A 75 6.50 5.77 3.23
C GLY A 75 5.92 5.78 1.82
N HIS A 76 4.65 5.43 1.65
CA HIS A 76 3.93 5.46 0.37
C HIS A 76 2.84 6.54 0.39
N GLY A 77 2.44 6.99 -0.81
CA GLY A 77 1.35 7.94 -0.99
C GLY A 77 1.48 9.18 -0.11
N LEU A 78 0.48 9.45 0.72
CA LEU A 78 0.48 10.56 1.67
C LEU A 78 0.90 10.15 3.09
N SER A 79 1.14 8.87 3.35
CA SER A 79 1.66 8.41 4.64
C SER A 79 3.09 8.88 4.87
N GLN A 80 3.39 9.19 6.13
CA GLN A 80 4.71 9.67 6.52
C GLN A 80 5.79 8.61 6.30
N PRO A 81 7.01 9.00 5.90
CA PRO A 81 8.17 8.14 5.99
C PRO A 81 8.44 7.69 7.42
N LEU A 82 9.03 6.51 7.61
CA LEU A 82 9.58 6.11 8.90
C LEU A 82 10.72 7.05 9.32
N ALA A 83 10.99 7.12 10.62
CA ALA A 83 12.08 7.94 11.18
C ALA A 83 13.41 7.71 10.46
N ASP A 84 14.27 8.73 10.45
CA ASP A 84 15.59 8.62 9.84
C ASP A 84 16.39 7.46 10.45
N GLY A 85 17.06 6.69 9.59
CA GLY A 85 17.78 5.48 9.98
C GLY A 85 16.94 4.21 10.09
N ALA A 86 15.61 4.30 10.13
CA ALA A 86 14.75 3.13 10.08
C ALA A 86 14.76 2.47 8.69
N HIS A 87 14.49 1.17 8.67
CA HIS A 87 14.39 0.37 7.45
C HIS A 87 12.96 -0.13 7.27
N TYR A 88 12.52 -0.29 6.03
CA TYR A 88 11.22 -0.85 5.69
C TYR A 88 11.32 -2.36 5.59
N TYR A 89 11.01 -3.07 6.68
CA TYR A 89 10.85 -4.51 6.68
C TYR A 89 9.38 -4.89 6.53
N ILE A 90 9.11 -5.99 5.84
CA ILE A 90 7.73 -6.42 5.59
C ILE A 90 6.95 -6.65 6.89
N TRP A 91 7.58 -7.19 7.91
CA TRP A 91 6.95 -7.47 9.21
C TRP A 91 6.65 -6.23 10.05
N GLN A 92 7.26 -5.06 9.80
CA GLN A 92 6.87 -3.81 10.46
C GLN A 92 5.45 -3.38 10.10
N ASN A 93 4.99 -3.72 8.89
CA ASN A 93 3.61 -3.46 8.51
C ASN A 93 2.60 -4.30 9.29
N ILE A 94 3.01 -5.44 9.87
CA ILE A 94 2.16 -6.26 10.75
C ILE A 94 1.88 -5.50 12.04
N GLU A 95 2.92 -4.90 12.65
CA GLU A 95 2.79 -4.03 13.82
C GLU A 95 1.91 -2.82 13.51
N THR A 96 2.20 -2.13 12.40
CA THR A 96 1.39 -0.99 11.93
C THR A 96 -0.09 -1.36 11.76
N LEU A 97 -0.39 -2.54 11.21
CA LEU A 97 -1.77 -3.01 11.03
C LEU A 97 -2.44 -3.35 12.38
N PHE A 98 -1.69 -3.90 13.32
CA PHE A 98 -2.18 -4.14 14.68
C PHE A 98 -2.50 -2.83 15.42
N GLU A 99 -1.63 -1.83 15.29
CA GLU A 99 -1.85 -0.48 15.83
C GLU A 99 -3.06 0.21 15.16
N LEU A 100 -3.22 0.04 13.85
CA LEU A 100 -4.38 0.55 13.11
C LEU A 100 -5.69 -0.05 13.65
N MET A 101 -5.73 -1.35 13.91
CA MET A 101 -6.90 -1.99 14.53
C MET A 101 -7.19 -1.40 15.91
N SER A 102 -6.14 -1.17 16.70
CA SER A 102 -6.27 -0.59 18.05
C SER A 102 -6.80 0.84 18.00
N GLU A 103 -6.28 1.67 17.10
CA GLU A 103 -6.72 3.07 16.90
C GLU A 103 -8.19 3.14 16.47
N LEU A 104 -8.62 2.21 15.61
CA LEU A 104 -9.99 2.13 15.10
C LEU A 104 -10.92 1.31 16.00
N ASN A 105 -10.44 0.81 17.15
CA ASN A 105 -11.19 -0.05 18.08
C ASN A 105 -11.81 -1.28 17.40
N LEU A 106 -11.08 -1.93 16.49
CA LEU A 106 -11.54 -3.13 15.78
C LEU A 106 -11.14 -4.39 16.54
N GLU A 107 -12.11 -5.25 16.86
CA GLU A 107 -11.84 -6.58 17.39
C GLU A 107 -11.38 -7.53 16.29
N ARG A 108 -12.01 -7.45 15.11
CA ARG A 108 -11.70 -8.23 13.90
C ARG A 108 -11.65 -7.33 12.66
N ILE A 109 -10.93 -7.77 11.64
CA ILE A 109 -10.68 -7.00 10.41
C ILE A 109 -10.94 -7.84 9.17
N ASN A 110 -11.58 -7.22 8.17
CA ASN A 110 -11.67 -7.77 6.81
C ASN A 110 -10.54 -7.17 5.98
N LEU A 111 -9.68 -8.01 5.39
CA LEU A 111 -8.47 -7.60 4.68
C LEU A 111 -8.56 -7.94 3.19
N ILE A 112 -8.22 -6.95 2.35
CA ILE A 112 -7.92 -7.14 0.94
C ILE A 112 -6.50 -6.64 0.70
N GLY A 113 -5.61 -7.52 0.29
CA GLY A 113 -4.22 -7.18 0.02
C GLY A 113 -3.81 -7.46 -1.42
N HIS A 114 -3.22 -6.46 -2.10
CA HIS A 114 -2.65 -6.63 -3.43
C HIS A 114 -1.12 -6.73 -3.35
N SER A 115 -0.54 -7.75 -3.99
CA SER A 115 0.92 -7.93 -4.09
C SER A 115 1.60 -7.82 -2.70
N MET A 116 2.44 -6.80 -2.45
CA MET A 116 3.05 -6.54 -1.14
C MET A 116 2.00 -6.42 -0.02
N GLY A 117 0.89 -5.72 -0.25
CA GLY A 117 -0.20 -5.63 0.72
C GLY A 117 -0.83 -6.99 1.02
N GLY A 118 -0.87 -7.92 0.03
CA GLY A 118 -1.29 -9.30 0.24
C GLY A 118 -0.30 -10.10 1.08
N VAL A 119 1.01 -9.85 0.91
CA VAL A 119 2.03 -10.43 1.80
C VAL A 119 1.84 -9.96 3.25
N VAL A 120 1.62 -8.65 3.44
CA VAL A 120 1.33 -8.10 4.78
C VAL A 120 0.08 -8.72 5.38
N ALA A 121 -1.01 -8.79 4.59
CA ALA A 121 -2.28 -9.36 5.03
C ALA A 121 -2.17 -10.85 5.40
N SER A 122 -1.43 -11.64 4.60
CA SER A 122 -1.22 -13.07 4.89
C SER A 122 -0.36 -13.29 6.14
N LEU A 123 0.72 -12.53 6.32
CA LEU A 123 1.54 -12.59 7.52
C LEU A 123 0.75 -12.15 8.77
N PHE A 124 -0.06 -11.11 8.64
CA PHE A 124 -0.94 -10.68 9.72
C PHE A 124 -1.94 -11.76 10.11
N ALA A 125 -2.60 -12.37 9.11
CA ALA A 125 -3.57 -13.45 9.35
C ALA A 125 -2.92 -14.70 9.99
N GLY A 126 -1.71 -15.05 9.59
CA GLY A 126 -0.95 -16.14 10.22
C GLY A 126 -0.55 -15.82 11.66
N THR A 127 -0.25 -14.54 11.96
CA THR A 127 0.18 -14.11 13.31
C THR A 127 -1.00 -13.92 14.26
N PHE A 128 -2.13 -13.39 13.76
CA PHE A 128 -3.31 -12.99 14.53
C PHE A 128 -4.59 -13.55 13.91
N ALA A 129 -4.67 -14.88 13.75
CA ALA A 129 -5.78 -15.53 13.06
C ALA A 129 -7.15 -15.24 13.72
N ASP A 130 -7.20 -15.06 15.03
CA ASP A 130 -8.40 -14.71 15.79
C ASP A 130 -8.89 -13.27 15.49
N LYS A 131 -8.03 -12.42 14.96
CA LYS A 131 -8.35 -11.02 14.61
C LYS A 131 -8.78 -10.83 13.16
N VAL A 132 -8.68 -11.83 12.30
CA VAL A 132 -9.06 -11.73 10.89
C VAL A 132 -10.43 -12.34 10.67
N GLU A 133 -11.38 -11.54 10.17
CA GLU A 133 -12.72 -12.01 9.80
C GLU A 133 -12.72 -12.62 8.41
N SER A 134 -12.10 -11.92 7.46
CA SER A 134 -11.93 -12.41 6.08
C SER A 134 -10.62 -11.91 5.47
N LEU A 135 -10.07 -12.71 4.54
CA LEU A 135 -8.83 -12.40 3.83
C LEU A 135 -9.00 -12.63 2.34
N ILE A 136 -8.77 -11.60 1.54
CA ILE A 136 -8.74 -11.67 0.08
C ILE A 136 -7.34 -11.26 -0.40
N LEU A 137 -6.69 -12.13 -1.15
CA LEU A 137 -5.36 -11.91 -1.70
C LEU A 137 -5.47 -11.71 -3.22
N LEU A 138 -5.00 -10.56 -3.69
CA LEU A 138 -4.96 -10.19 -5.10
C LEU A 138 -3.50 -10.27 -5.59
N ASP A 139 -3.21 -11.23 -6.48
CA ASP A 139 -1.87 -11.47 -7.04
C ASP A 139 -0.79 -11.63 -5.95
N SER A 140 -1.10 -12.42 -4.90
CA SER A 140 -0.20 -12.67 -3.77
C SER A 140 -0.58 -13.98 -3.06
N LEU A 141 0.42 -14.75 -2.63
CA LEU A 141 0.23 -15.97 -1.84
C LEU A 141 1.10 -16.02 -0.56
N GLY A 142 1.75 -14.89 -0.23
CA GLY A 142 2.65 -14.82 0.91
C GLY A 142 4.04 -14.23 0.56
N PRO A 143 4.95 -14.13 1.53
CA PRO A 143 6.26 -13.54 1.33
C PRO A 143 7.16 -14.39 0.45
N MET A 144 8.05 -13.73 -0.31
CA MET A 144 9.11 -14.43 -1.05
C MET A 144 10.09 -15.06 -0.05
N ALA A 145 10.25 -16.37 -0.15
CA ALA A 145 11.22 -17.12 0.64
C ALA A 145 12.63 -17.11 0.02
N SER A 146 13.63 -17.43 0.84
CA SER A 146 14.99 -17.75 0.39
C SER A 146 15.58 -18.85 1.28
N SER A 147 16.53 -19.64 0.75
CA SER A 147 17.19 -20.63 1.58
C SER A 147 18.12 -19.98 2.62
N ALA A 148 18.35 -20.65 3.73
CA ALA A 148 19.20 -20.14 4.81
C ALA A 148 20.64 -19.85 4.35
N GLU A 149 21.17 -20.66 3.41
CA GLU A 149 22.53 -20.51 2.85
C GLU A 149 22.68 -19.21 2.04
N GLN A 150 21.59 -18.66 1.52
CA GLN A 150 21.59 -17.40 0.76
C GLN A 150 21.68 -16.15 1.67
N THR A 151 21.47 -16.31 2.98
CA THR A 151 21.44 -15.17 3.91
C THR A 151 22.70 -14.30 3.86
N PRO A 152 23.96 -14.83 3.88
CA PRO A 152 25.15 -13.98 3.81
C PRO A 152 25.25 -13.19 2.50
N ALA A 153 24.90 -13.79 1.37
CA ALA A 153 24.93 -13.14 0.06
C ALA A 153 23.85 -12.05 -0.04
N GLN A 154 22.64 -12.35 0.47
CA GLN A 154 21.53 -11.40 0.53
C GLN A 154 21.88 -10.18 1.38
N LEU A 155 22.45 -10.39 2.57
CA LEU A 155 22.85 -9.33 3.48
C LEU A 155 23.97 -8.47 2.87
N ASN A 156 24.99 -9.09 2.27
CA ASN A 156 26.08 -8.37 1.58
C ASN A 156 25.53 -7.47 0.48
N LYS A 157 24.64 -8.01 -0.38
CA LYS A 157 23.98 -7.23 -1.44
C LYS A 157 23.20 -6.07 -0.85
N ALA A 158 22.33 -6.31 0.13
CA ALA A 158 21.47 -5.31 0.71
C ALA A 158 22.25 -4.16 1.37
N ILE A 159 23.35 -4.46 2.07
CA ILE A 159 24.24 -3.45 2.66
C ILE A 159 24.92 -2.60 1.57
N LYS A 160 25.42 -3.23 0.51
CA LYS A 160 26.03 -2.49 -0.62
C LYS A 160 25.01 -1.62 -1.35
N ASP A 161 23.80 -2.12 -1.55
CA ASP A 161 22.73 -1.36 -2.20
C ASP A 161 22.29 -0.16 -1.35
N SER A 162 22.23 -0.31 -0.02
CA SER A 162 21.87 0.79 0.88
C SER A 162 22.89 1.97 0.84
N GLN A 163 24.16 1.70 0.55
CA GLN A 163 25.19 2.74 0.39
C GLN A 163 25.06 3.50 -0.93
N ARG A 164 24.31 2.99 -1.91
CA ARG A 164 24.18 3.57 -3.25
C ARG A 164 22.93 4.43 -3.43
N ILE A 165 22.13 4.60 -2.40
CA ILE A 165 20.93 5.45 -2.51
C ILE A 165 21.40 6.89 -2.72
N GLY A 166 21.24 7.35 -3.96
CA GLY A 166 21.59 8.70 -4.35
C GLY A 166 20.69 9.75 -3.65
N SER A 167 21.27 10.86 -3.30
CA SER A 167 20.56 12.02 -2.72
C SER A 167 19.67 12.75 -3.73
N GLY A 168 19.88 12.53 -5.05
CA GLY A 168 19.16 13.23 -6.11
C GLY A 168 17.68 12.91 -6.16
N LEU A 169 16.83 13.95 -6.19
CA LEU A 169 15.42 13.85 -6.57
C LEU A 169 15.34 13.81 -8.11
N ARG A 170 14.56 12.88 -8.63
CA ARG A 170 14.16 12.94 -10.03
C ARG A 170 13.02 13.92 -10.14
N VAL A 171 13.23 15.02 -10.86
CA VAL A 171 12.20 16.01 -11.13
C VAL A 171 11.59 15.75 -12.52
N TYR A 172 10.29 15.82 -12.59
CA TYR A 172 9.49 15.74 -13.81
C TYR A 172 8.90 17.13 -14.06
N PRO A 173 9.20 17.80 -15.18
CA PRO A 173 8.66 19.13 -15.48
C PRO A 173 7.13 19.16 -15.44
N GLU A 174 6.51 18.13 -16.00
CA GLU A 174 5.06 18.01 -16.10
C GLU A 174 4.55 16.70 -15.48
N LEU A 175 3.29 16.71 -15.02
CA LEU A 175 2.60 15.51 -14.51
C LEU A 175 2.62 14.36 -15.52
N MET A 176 2.46 14.68 -16.81
CA MET A 176 2.45 13.69 -17.89
C MET A 176 3.81 13.00 -18.08
N ASP A 177 4.92 13.68 -17.72
CA ASP A 177 6.25 13.06 -17.73
C ASP A 177 6.37 12.00 -16.64
N ALA A 178 5.83 12.29 -15.44
CA ALA A 178 5.76 11.34 -14.34
C ALA A 178 4.85 10.15 -14.68
N LEU A 179 3.67 10.40 -15.26
CA LEU A 179 2.75 9.36 -15.73
C LEU A 179 3.43 8.45 -16.77
N SER A 180 4.11 9.04 -17.76
CA SER A 180 4.84 8.31 -18.79
C SER A 180 5.96 7.44 -18.19
N ALA A 181 6.66 7.97 -17.16
CA ALA A 181 7.69 7.21 -16.45
C ALA A 181 7.09 6.03 -15.65
N ARG A 182 5.94 6.22 -15.00
CA ARG A 182 5.22 5.15 -14.28
C ARG A 182 4.67 4.10 -15.24
N LYS A 183 4.15 4.51 -16.39
CA LYS A 183 3.64 3.63 -17.45
C LYS A 183 4.70 2.63 -17.94
N LYS A 184 5.96 3.03 -18.03
CA LYS A 184 7.06 2.15 -18.44
C LYS A 184 7.25 0.96 -17.51
N SER A 185 6.97 1.12 -16.21
CA SER A 185 7.05 0.03 -15.22
C SER A 185 5.76 -0.78 -15.11
N SER A 186 4.66 -0.30 -15.67
CA SER A 186 3.35 -0.96 -15.65
C SER A 186 2.64 -0.82 -17.00
N PRO A 187 3.21 -1.37 -18.09
CA PRO A 187 2.73 -1.11 -19.46
C PRO A 187 1.30 -1.63 -19.72
N ALA A 188 0.86 -2.63 -18.97
CA ALA A 188 -0.47 -3.21 -19.09
C ALA A 188 -1.59 -2.35 -18.47
N MET A 189 -1.26 -1.44 -17.54
CA MET A 189 -2.27 -0.58 -16.91
C MET A 189 -2.71 0.54 -17.85
N SER A 190 -3.99 0.90 -17.82
CA SER A 190 -4.52 2.08 -18.52
C SER A 190 -4.04 3.37 -17.85
N ASP A 191 -4.06 4.48 -18.58
CA ASP A 191 -3.76 5.79 -18.00
C ASP A 191 -4.82 6.21 -16.98
N GLN A 192 -6.08 5.79 -17.18
CA GLN A 192 -7.17 5.97 -16.21
C GLN A 192 -6.85 5.32 -14.86
N ALA A 193 -6.27 4.11 -14.86
CA ALA A 193 -5.86 3.43 -13.64
C ALA A 193 -4.60 4.04 -13.00
N LEU A 194 -3.66 4.50 -13.82
CA LEU A 194 -2.38 5.03 -13.33
C LEU A 194 -2.48 6.46 -12.81
N LEU A 195 -3.33 7.30 -13.40
CA LEU A 195 -3.38 8.73 -13.08
C LEU A 195 -3.70 9.02 -11.61
N PRO A 196 -4.68 8.37 -10.95
CA PRO A 196 -4.94 8.55 -9.52
C PRO A 196 -3.72 8.16 -8.66
N ILE A 197 -3.04 7.05 -8.98
CA ILE A 197 -1.84 6.57 -8.28
C ILE A 197 -0.70 7.60 -8.40
N VAL A 198 -0.47 8.11 -9.62
CA VAL A 198 0.56 9.11 -9.90
C VAL A 198 0.26 10.40 -9.15
N ASN A 199 -0.96 10.93 -9.26
CA ASN A 199 -1.37 12.16 -8.59
C ASN A 199 -1.17 12.08 -7.07
N ARG A 200 -1.56 10.97 -6.45
CA ARG A 200 -1.41 10.78 -5.00
C ARG A 200 0.06 10.66 -4.57
N ASN A 201 0.93 10.24 -5.47
CA ASN A 201 2.35 9.98 -5.18
C ASN A 201 3.27 11.14 -5.58
N LEU A 202 2.77 12.22 -6.14
CA LEU A 202 3.58 13.37 -6.54
C LEU A 202 3.55 14.48 -5.48
N ILE A 203 4.67 15.18 -5.38
CA ILE A 203 4.82 16.43 -4.64
C ILE A 203 5.42 17.48 -5.57
N ALA A 204 4.88 18.70 -5.52
CA ALA A 204 5.46 19.84 -6.22
C ALA A 204 6.82 20.20 -5.62
N VAL A 205 7.80 20.41 -6.48
CA VAL A 205 9.17 20.81 -6.13
C VAL A 205 9.63 21.91 -7.10
N GLU A 206 10.75 22.55 -6.83
CA GLU A 206 11.35 23.48 -7.79
C GLU A 206 11.60 22.77 -9.14
N GLY A 207 11.08 23.33 -10.21
CA GLY A 207 11.20 22.79 -11.56
C GLY A 207 10.18 21.71 -11.94
N GLY A 208 9.14 21.44 -11.11
CA GLY A 208 8.09 20.50 -11.47
C GLY A 208 7.61 19.60 -10.32
N TYR A 209 7.66 18.31 -10.54
CA TYR A 209 7.14 17.29 -9.62
C TYR A 209 8.18 16.22 -9.28
N SER A 210 8.11 15.66 -8.10
CA SER A 210 8.90 14.50 -7.68
C SER A 210 8.03 13.48 -6.96
N TRP A 211 8.52 12.24 -6.86
CA TRP A 211 7.82 11.20 -6.11
C TRP A 211 7.90 11.43 -4.60
N ARG A 212 6.78 11.33 -3.90
CA ARG A 212 6.71 11.32 -2.42
C ARG A 212 7.31 10.07 -1.82
N THR A 213 7.16 8.94 -2.51
CA THR A 213 7.59 7.62 -2.04
C THR A 213 8.99 7.67 -1.46
N ASP A 214 9.15 7.19 -0.23
CA ASP A 214 10.46 7.14 0.44
C ASP A 214 11.45 6.28 -0.36
N LYS A 215 12.60 6.85 -0.68
CA LYS A 215 13.64 6.16 -1.47
C LYS A 215 14.14 4.88 -0.81
N ARG A 216 14.06 4.80 0.53
CA ARG A 216 14.46 3.63 1.32
C ARG A 216 13.62 2.39 1.03
N LEU A 217 12.38 2.55 0.53
CA LEU A 217 11.53 1.45 0.07
C LEU A 217 12.12 0.66 -1.10
N LYS A 218 13.04 1.27 -1.86
CA LYS A 218 13.74 0.62 -2.99
C LYS A 218 14.97 -0.16 -2.55
N GLN A 219 15.31 -0.15 -1.26
CA GLN A 219 16.43 -0.94 -0.75
C GLN A 219 16.11 -2.43 -0.82
N THR A 220 17.12 -3.19 -1.17
CA THR A 220 17.05 -4.67 -1.11
C THR A 220 16.80 -5.10 0.34
N SER A 221 15.83 -5.99 0.56
CA SER A 221 15.57 -6.59 1.88
C SER A 221 16.82 -7.28 2.42
N LYS A 222 17.22 -6.93 3.63
CA LYS A 222 18.42 -7.51 4.28
C LYS A 222 18.22 -8.97 4.67
N VAL A 223 16.98 -9.32 5.04
CA VAL A 223 16.59 -10.67 5.48
C VAL A 223 15.33 -11.08 4.74
N ARG A 224 15.24 -12.36 4.40
CA ARG A 224 14.02 -13.02 3.91
C ARG A 224 13.69 -14.19 4.80
N LEU A 225 12.44 -14.56 4.89
CA LEU A 225 12.01 -15.77 5.56
C LEU A 225 12.44 -17.00 4.75
N THR A 226 12.69 -18.12 5.40
CA THR A 226 12.82 -19.42 4.73
C THR A 226 11.45 -19.98 4.36
N GLU A 227 11.41 -20.99 3.49
CA GLU A 227 10.14 -21.66 3.13
C GLU A 227 9.43 -22.21 4.38
N ASP A 228 10.17 -22.87 5.28
CA ASP A 228 9.62 -23.41 6.54
C ASP A 228 8.99 -22.31 7.41
N GLN A 229 9.63 -21.12 7.46
CA GLN A 229 9.08 -19.98 8.21
C GLN A 229 7.84 -19.36 7.55
N VAL A 230 7.73 -19.45 6.22
CA VAL A 230 6.56 -18.96 5.49
C VAL A 230 5.37 -19.92 5.63
N MET A 231 5.66 -21.22 5.77
CA MET A 231 4.64 -22.28 5.88
C MET A 231 4.18 -22.52 7.33
N ALA A 232 4.89 -22.00 8.32
CA ALA A 232 4.54 -22.12 9.74
C ALA A 232 3.40 -21.21 10.16
#